data_412406302b92042f358384377464e1fc
#
_entry.id   412406302b92042f358384377464e1fc
#
_cell.length_a   1.000
_cell.length_b   1.000
_cell.length_c   1.000
_cell.angle_alpha   90.00
_cell.angle_beta   90.00
_cell.angle_gamma   90.00
#
_symmetry.space_group_name_H-M   'P 1'
#
loop_
_entity.id
_entity.type
_entity.pdbx_description
1 polymer ?
#
loop_
_entity_poly.entity_id
_entity_poly.type
_entity_poly.pdbx_seq_one_letter_code
_entity_poly.pdbx_strand_id
1 'polypeptide(L)'
;PDAPFFTPGKMLSEMASHSIDWWFTSEDLPVPDNRVTVNNGQIHLEYSENNTEGFRRLIQVWKNILGEIDSGHELVPHAIYLSKDIPLAGVAHQVGTVRFGNDPKTSVLDTNCKTHEIENLYVVDGSFFPSIGAVNPSLTIMANALRVGDYLKTKF
;
A
#
# COMPACT_ATOMS: atom_id res chain seq x y z
N PRO A 1 -17.62 -5.08 9.71
CA PRO A 1 -16.97 -4.60 10.94
C PRO A 1 -16.99 -5.69 11.99
N ASP A 2 -15.82 -5.96 12.62
CA ASP A 2 -15.73 -6.89 13.74
C ASP A 2 -16.32 -6.19 14.97
N ALA A 3 -17.56 -6.51 15.29
CA ALA A 3 -18.19 -6.01 16.49
C ALA A 3 -17.75 -6.85 17.71
N PRO A 4 -17.75 -6.28 18.92
CA PRO A 4 -17.49 -7.04 20.14
C PRO A 4 -18.40 -8.26 20.25
N PHE A 5 -17.88 -9.38 20.72
CA PHE A 5 -18.60 -10.67 20.82
C PHE A 5 -19.97 -10.61 21.52
N PHE A 6 -20.19 -9.62 22.38
CA PHE A 6 -21.43 -9.42 23.12
C PHE A 6 -22.40 -8.42 22.48
N THR A 7 -22.14 -7.95 21.23
CA THR A 7 -23.03 -6.98 20.60
C THR A 7 -24.36 -7.66 20.21
N PRO A 8 -25.52 -7.15 20.67
CA PRO A 8 -26.80 -7.73 20.31
C PRO A 8 -27.02 -7.77 18.79
N GLY A 9 -27.53 -8.86 18.24
CA GLY A 9 -27.70 -9.06 16.80
C GLY A 9 -28.50 -7.94 16.11
N LYS A 10 -29.48 -7.35 16.78
CA LYS A 10 -30.25 -6.21 16.28
C LYS A 10 -29.35 -4.96 16.10
N MET A 11 -28.45 -4.70 17.03
CA MET A 11 -27.52 -3.57 16.94
C MET A 11 -26.51 -3.79 15.81
N LEU A 12 -26.04 -5.02 15.59
CA LEU A 12 -25.19 -5.37 14.46
C LEU A 12 -25.89 -5.15 13.12
N SER A 13 -27.15 -5.52 13.02
CA SER A 13 -27.96 -5.30 11.81
C SER A 13 -28.14 -3.82 11.51
N GLU A 14 -28.45 -3.02 12.52
CA GLU A 14 -28.59 -1.56 12.38
C GLU A 14 -27.24 -0.91 11.98
N MET A 15 -26.15 -1.29 12.61
CA MET A 15 -24.81 -0.80 12.23
C MET A 15 -24.46 -1.18 10.79
N ALA A 16 -24.72 -2.41 10.37
CA ALA A 16 -24.41 -2.86 9.02
C ALA A 16 -25.24 -2.16 7.94
N SER A 17 -26.48 -1.81 8.24
CA SER A 17 -27.39 -1.14 7.28
C SER A 17 -27.20 0.38 7.21
N HIS A 18 -26.54 0.99 8.21
CA HIS A 18 -26.38 2.44 8.31
C HIS A 18 -24.92 2.89 8.39
N SER A 19 -23.96 1.98 8.15
CA SER A 19 -22.52 2.31 8.11
C SER A 19 -22.01 2.41 6.69
N ILE A 20 -21.05 3.29 6.48
CA ILE A 20 -20.24 3.39 5.25
C ILE A 20 -18.82 3.04 5.63
N ASP A 21 -18.28 2.01 4.95
CA ASP A 21 -16.89 1.62 5.12
C ASP A 21 -15.97 2.50 4.28
N TRP A 22 -14.93 3.03 4.92
CA TRP A 22 -13.90 3.84 4.27
C TRP A 22 -12.57 3.11 4.35
N TRP A 23 -11.92 2.98 3.20
CA TRP A 23 -10.61 2.36 3.08
C TRP A 23 -9.56 3.44 2.87
N PHE A 24 -8.58 3.49 3.75
CA PHE A 24 -7.50 4.45 3.69
C PHE A 24 -6.19 3.77 3.38
N THR A 25 -5.42 4.41 2.52
CA THR A 25 -4.05 4.04 2.22
C THR A 25 -3.17 5.27 2.35
N SER A 26 -1.97 5.09 2.84
CA SER A 26 -0.92 6.12 2.86
C SER A 26 0.30 5.61 2.13
N GLU A 27 1.20 6.52 1.77
CA GLU A 27 2.49 6.14 1.21
C GLU A 27 3.28 5.30 2.20
N ASP A 28 3.86 4.19 1.73
CA ASP A 28 4.82 3.38 2.45
C ASP A 28 6.23 3.68 1.93
N LEU A 29 7.18 3.92 2.83
CA LEU A 29 8.53 4.35 2.49
C LEU A 29 9.48 3.14 2.43
N PRO A 30 10.53 3.20 1.61
CA PRO A 30 11.48 2.12 1.53
C PRO A 30 12.33 2.05 2.81
N VAL A 31 12.26 0.93 3.49
CA VAL A 31 13.09 0.63 4.67
C VAL A 31 13.95 -0.58 4.34
N PRO A 32 15.29 -0.53 4.50
CA PRO A 32 16.19 -1.63 4.14
C PRO A 32 15.90 -2.95 4.87
N ASP A 33 15.31 -2.87 6.06
CA ASP A 33 14.93 -4.06 6.85
C ASP A 33 13.64 -4.71 6.35
N ASN A 34 12.80 -3.98 5.58
CA ASN A 34 11.64 -4.53 4.90
C ASN A 34 12.11 -5.19 3.60
N ARG A 35 12.28 -6.50 3.62
CA ARG A 35 12.91 -7.23 2.52
C ARG A 35 12.41 -8.65 2.37
N VAL A 36 12.60 -9.18 1.18
CA VAL A 36 12.41 -10.59 0.88
C VAL A 36 13.77 -11.27 0.84
N THR A 37 13.89 -12.36 1.58
CA THR A 37 15.10 -13.20 1.62
C THR A 37 14.77 -14.63 1.24
N VAL A 38 15.77 -15.38 0.79
CA VAL A 38 15.64 -16.82 0.54
C VAL A 38 16.59 -17.56 1.47
N ASN A 39 16.04 -18.44 2.30
CA ASN A 39 16.81 -19.26 3.21
C ASN A 39 16.41 -20.73 3.05
N ASN A 40 17.39 -21.60 2.76
CA ASN A 40 17.16 -23.02 2.48
C ASN A 40 16.06 -23.30 1.42
N GLY A 41 15.98 -22.46 0.38
CA GLY A 41 14.98 -22.56 -0.68
C GLY A 41 13.58 -22.06 -0.30
N GLN A 42 13.39 -21.53 0.88
CA GLN A 42 12.14 -20.91 1.34
C GLN A 42 12.21 -19.39 1.26
N ILE A 43 11.13 -18.77 0.81
CA ILE A 43 10.99 -17.32 0.75
C ILE A 43 10.55 -16.83 2.13
N HIS A 44 11.28 -15.86 2.66
CA HIS A 44 10.97 -15.18 3.91
C HIS A 44 10.72 -13.70 3.63
N LEU A 45 9.64 -13.16 4.20
CA LEU A 45 9.34 -11.75 4.20
C LEU A 45 9.62 -11.18 5.59
N GLU A 46 10.53 -10.22 5.66
CA GLU A 46 10.76 -9.36 6.82
C GLU A 46 10.04 -8.05 6.57
N TYR A 47 9.06 -7.71 7.41
CA TYR A 47 8.24 -6.52 7.23
C TYR A 47 7.88 -5.88 8.57
N SER A 48 8.03 -4.57 8.64
CA SER A 48 7.54 -3.72 9.71
C SER A 48 6.83 -2.50 9.11
N GLU A 49 5.73 -2.10 9.72
CA GLU A 49 5.00 -0.91 9.31
C GLU A 49 5.86 0.35 9.47
N ASN A 50 5.72 1.27 8.52
CA ASN A 50 6.39 2.55 8.57
C ASN A 50 5.43 3.69 8.15
N ASN A 51 5.92 4.93 8.20
CA ASN A 51 5.14 6.12 7.86
C ASN A 51 3.77 6.24 8.58
N THR A 52 3.65 5.66 9.76
CA THR A 52 2.41 5.62 10.55
C THR A 52 1.90 7.00 10.94
N GLU A 53 2.77 8.00 11.01
CA GLU A 53 2.38 9.39 11.28
C GLU A 53 1.57 9.97 10.12
N GLY A 54 1.95 9.72 8.87
CA GLY A 54 1.18 10.11 7.68
C GLY A 54 -0.23 9.53 7.71
N PHE A 55 -0.34 8.23 8.04
CA PHE A 55 -1.62 7.55 8.20
C PHE A 55 -2.47 8.15 9.32
N ARG A 56 -1.91 8.42 10.51
CA ARG A 56 -2.64 9.05 11.62
C ARG A 56 -3.18 10.43 11.25
N ARG A 57 -2.41 11.24 10.53
CA ARG A 57 -2.86 12.55 10.03
C ARG A 57 -4.00 12.42 9.04
N LEU A 58 -3.92 11.46 8.10
CA LEU A 58 -4.99 11.17 7.16
C LEU A 58 -6.31 10.85 7.89
N ILE A 59 -6.27 9.95 8.87
CA ILE A 59 -7.44 9.60 9.68
C ILE A 59 -7.98 10.82 10.44
N GLN A 60 -7.11 11.66 11.00
CA GLN A 60 -7.58 12.86 11.71
C GLN A 60 -8.25 13.87 10.78
N VAL A 61 -7.68 14.12 9.61
CA VAL A 61 -8.29 15.00 8.59
C VAL A 61 -9.66 14.47 8.19
N TRP A 62 -9.77 13.15 7.94
CA TRP A 62 -11.03 12.54 7.59
C TRP A 62 -12.10 12.67 8.69
N LYS A 63 -11.73 12.44 9.94
CA LYS A 63 -12.63 12.64 11.10
C LYS A 63 -13.13 14.07 11.18
N ASN A 64 -12.29 15.05 10.93
CA ASN A 64 -12.68 16.46 10.91
C ASN A 64 -13.70 16.73 9.78
N ILE A 65 -13.45 16.23 8.58
CA ILE A 65 -14.37 16.36 7.43
C ILE A 65 -15.74 15.74 7.77
N LEU A 66 -15.74 14.53 8.32
CA LEU A 66 -17.01 13.88 8.74
C LEU A 66 -17.73 14.69 9.81
N GLY A 67 -17.01 15.29 10.75
CA GLY A 67 -17.62 16.15 11.78
C GLY A 67 -18.26 17.42 11.21
N GLU A 68 -17.80 17.92 10.07
CA GLU A 68 -18.40 19.05 9.34
C GLU A 68 -19.68 18.65 8.57
N ILE A 69 -19.79 17.38 8.18
CA ILE A 69 -20.91 16.84 7.41
C ILE A 69 -22.04 16.38 8.33
N ASP A 70 -21.78 16.22 9.63
CA ASP A 70 -22.73 15.71 10.61
C ASP A 70 -24.04 16.49 10.60
N SER A 71 -25.13 15.77 10.32
CA SER A 71 -26.48 16.31 10.27
C SER A 71 -27.21 16.31 11.63
N GLY A 72 -26.54 15.87 12.70
CA GLY A 72 -27.14 15.80 14.06
C GLY A 72 -28.18 14.71 14.26
N HIS A 73 -28.27 13.74 13.34
CA HIS A 73 -29.23 12.63 13.39
C HIS A 73 -28.61 11.26 13.66
N GLU A 74 -27.45 11.22 14.28
CA GLU A 74 -26.71 9.98 14.48
C GLU A 74 -27.18 9.19 15.72
N LEU A 75 -27.52 7.90 15.50
CA LEU A 75 -27.80 6.94 16.57
C LEU A 75 -26.53 6.54 17.35
N VAL A 76 -25.38 6.63 16.69
CA VAL A 76 -24.06 6.35 17.27
C VAL A 76 -23.17 7.55 16.97
N PRO A 77 -22.64 8.24 17.97
CA PRO A 77 -21.76 9.37 17.74
C PRO A 77 -20.59 8.96 16.83
N HIS A 78 -20.29 9.73 15.77
CA HIS A 78 -19.15 9.50 14.88
C HIS A 78 -17.80 9.52 15.59
N ALA A 79 -17.75 9.91 16.87
CA ALA A 79 -16.59 9.73 17.74
C ALA A 79 -16.26 8.25 18.02
N ILE A 80 -17.18 7.31 17.77
CA ILE A 80 -16.96 5.87 17.92
C ILE A 80 -16.70 5.28 16.54
N TYR A 81 -15.52 5.59 15.97
CA TYR A 81 -15.05 4.91 14.76
C TYR A 81 -14.46 3.56 15.13
N LEU A 82 -15.05 2.49 14.61
CA LEU A 82 -14.44 1.17 14.62
C LEU A 82 -13.38 1.15 13.49
N SER A 83 -12.12 1.22 13.84
CA SER A 83 -11.03 1.08 12.89
C SER A 83 -10.40 -0.30 13.04
N LYS A 84 -9.99 -0.89 11.91
CA LYS A 84 -9.24 -2.13 11.85
C LYS A 84 -8.15 -1.98 10.80
N ASP A 85 -6.94 -2.36 11.15
CA ASP A 85 -5.86 -2.45 10.21
C ASP A 85 -6.06 -3.65 9.28
N ILE A 86 -5.82 -3.45 7.98
CA ILE A 86 -5.89 -4.54 7.02
C ILE A 86 -4.57 -5.32 7.12
N PRO A 87 -4.61 -6.61 7.46
CA PRO A 87 -3.38 -7.38 7.56
C PRO A 87 -2.66 -7.47 6.20
N LEU A 88 -1.35 -7.67 6.21
CA LEU A 88 -0.53 -7.75 5.00
C LEU A 88 -1.08 -8.75 3.96
N ALA A 89 -1.65 -9.86 4.40
CA ALA A 89 -2.30 -10.84 3.54
C ALA A 89 -3.61 -10.36 2.88
N GLY A 90 -4.18 -9.26 3.37
CA GLY A 90 -5.42 -8.65 2.85
C GLY A 90 -5.18 -7.53 1.84
N VAL A 91 -3.93 -7.16 1.57
CA VAL A 91 -3.56 -6.11 0.61
C VAL A 91 -2.84 -6.70 -0.60
N ALA A 92 -3.06 -6.11 -1.77
CA ALA A 92 -2.49 -6.56 -3.05
C ALA A 92 -1.57 -5.50 -3.69
N HIS A 93 -0.95 -4.66 -2.87
CA HIS A 93 -0.09 -3.56 -3.31
C HIS A 93 1.37 -3.77 -2.91
N GLN A 94 1.84 -5.03 -2.88
CA GLN A 94 3.23 -5.35 -2.60
C GLN A 94 4.12 -4.88 -3.76
N VAL A 95 5.11 -4.03 -3.44
CA VAL A 95 6.01 -3.39 -4.40
C VAL A 95 7.40 -3.19 -3.79
N GLY A 96 8.39 -2.78 -4.60
CA GLY A 96 9.65 -2.24 -4.10
C GLY A 96 10.74 -3.25 -3.74
N THR A 97 10.60 -4.53 -4.11
CA THR A 97 11.60 -5.56 -3.78
C THR A 97 12.89 -5.43 -4.60
N VAL A 98 12.86 -4.81 -5.79
CA VAL A 98 14.02 -4.53 -6.66
C VAL A 98 13.95 -3.12 -7.21
N ARG A 99 14.01 -2.14 -6.32
CA ARG A 99 13.83 -0.72 -6.63
C ARG A 99 14.76 -0.22 -7.72
N PHE A 100 14.25 0.68 -8.59
CA PHE A 100 15.10 1.36 -9.57
C PHE A 100 15.72 2.65 -8.99
N GLY A 101 16.85 3.05 -9.54
CA GLY A 101 17.57 4.26 -9.14
C GLY A 101 18.89 4.41 -9.89
N ASN A 102 19.57 5.53 -9.67
CA ASN A 102 20.82 5.84 -10.35
C ASN A 102 22.06 5.22 -9.69
N ASP A 103 21.99 4.88 -8.42
CA ASP A 103 23.13 4.37 -7.65
C ASP A 103 22.99 2.87 -7.41
N PRO A 104 23.89 2.02 -7.97
CA PRO A 104 23.87 0.57 -7.79
C PRO A 104 24.10 0.13 -6.35
N LYS A 105 24.54 1.01 -5.45
CA LYS A 105 24.67 0.70 -4.02
C LYS A 105 23.33 0.76 -3.27
N THR A 106 22.34 1.47 -3.82
CA THR A 106 21.04 1.72 -3.17
C THR A 106 19.86 1.24 -4.00
N SER A 107 20.08 0.80 -5.24
CA SER A 107 19.05 0.30 -6.15
C SER A 107 19.54 -0.95 -6.89
N VAL A 108 18.63 -1.86 -7.18
CA VAL A 108 18.92 -3.08 -7.96
C VAL A 108 18.83 -2.79 -9.46
N LEU A 109 17.92 -1.91 -9.86
CA LEU A 109 17.65 -1.55 -11.24
C LEU A 109 18.13 -0.12 -11.52
N ASP A 110 18.52 0.13 -12.75
CA ASP A 110 18.69 1.48 -13.27
C ASP A 110 17.31 2.13 -13.59
N THR A 111 17.31 3.37 -14.04
CA THR A 111 16.08 4.11 -14.36
C THR A 111 15.33 3.56 -15.59
N ASN A 112 15.93 2.65 -16.36
CA ASN A 112 15.28 1.91 -17.43
C ASN A 112 14.83 0.51 -16.99
N CYS A 113 14.84 0.26 -15.68
CA CYS A 113 14.47 -1.03 -15.10
C CYS A 113 15.36 -2.20 -15.51
N LYS A 114 16.57 -1.92 -15.99
CA LYS A 114 17.62 -2.92 -16.22
C LYS A 114 18.38 -3.14 -14.91
N THR A 115 18.71 -4.37 -14.57
CA THR A 115 19.56 -4.64 -13.41
C THR A 115 20.96 -4.03 -13.61
N HIS A 116 21.54 -3.48 -12.54
CA HIS A 116 22.90 -2.93 -12.59
C HIS A 116 23.97 -4.00 -12.85
N GLU A 117 23.72 -5.22 -12.38
CA GLU A 117 24.71 -6.31 -12.41
C GLU A 117 24.57 -7.25 -13.62
N ILE A 118 23.36 -7.40 -14.18
CA ILE A 118 23.09 -8.36 -15.26
C ILE A 118 22.65 -7.59 -16.52
N GLU A 119 23.41 -7.72 -17.58
CA GLU A 119 23.29 -6.91 -18.80
C GLU A 119 21.95 -7.06 -19.55
N ASN A 120 21.31 -8.22 -19.47
CA ASN A 120 20.12 -8.55 -20.25
C ASN A 120 18.88 -8.84 -19.40
N LEU A 121 18.84 -8.39 -18.14
CA LEU A 121 17.73 -8.60 -17.23
C LEU A 121 17.01 -7.29 -16.93
N TYR A 122 15.71 -7.27 -17.19
CA TYR A 122 14.80 -6.15 -16.90
C TYR A 122 13.66 -6.61 -16.02
N VAL A 123 13.21 -5.77 -15.08
CA VAL A 123 12.08 -6.04 -14.20
C VAL A 123 11.11 -4.88 -14.31
N VAL A 124 9.87 -5.16 -14.76
CA VAL A 124 8.88 -4.13 -15.11
C VAL A 124 7.55 -4.27 -14.35
N ASP A 125 7.48 -5.19 -13.40
CA ASP A 125 6.35 -5.34 -12.48
C ASP A 125 6.44 -4.34 -11.31
N GLY A 126 5.56 -4.45 -10.31
CA GLY A 126 5.54 -3.55 -9.14
C GLY A 126 6.83 -3.52 -8.31
N SER A 127 7.75 -4.46 -8.51
CA SER A 127 9.00 -4.54 -7.74
C SER A 127 9.93 -3.34 -7.94
N PHE A 128 9.80 -2.61 -9.06
CA PHE A 128 10.65 -1.46 -9.36
C PHE A 128 10.38 -0.21 -8.50
N PHE A 129 9.23 -0.09 -7.88
CA PHE A 129 8.85 1.12 -7.14
C PHE A 129 9.85 1.50 -6.05
N PRO A 130 10.33 2.76 -5.99
CA PRO A 130 11.16 3.24 -4.89
C PRO A 130 10.37 3.48 -3.60
N SER A 131 9.09 3.81 -3.71
CA SER A 131 8.10 3.85 -2.63
C SER A 131 6.72 3.58 -3.22
N ILE A 132 5.76 3.11 -2.42
CA ILE A 132 4.39 2.98 -2.88
C ILE A 132 3.60 4.23 -2.56
N GLY A 133 2.98 4.84 -3.59
CA GLY A 133 2.05 5.94 -3.41
C GLY A 133 0.73 5.49 -2.75
N ALA A 134 -0.02 6.45 -2.24
CA ALA A 134 -1.32 6.24 -1.60
C ALA A 134 -2.46 5.91 -2.58
N VAL A 135 -2.16 5.33 -3.75
CA VAL A 135 -3.12 5.00 -4.82
C VAL A 135 -2.80 3.64 -5.44
N ASN A 136 -3.78 3.07 -6.13
CA ASN A 136 -3.61 1.77 -6.81
C ASN A 136 -2.47 1.81 -7.84
N PRO A 137 -1.49 0.90 -7.79
CA PRO A 137 -0.25 0.98 -8.58
C PRO A 137 -0.35 0.46 -10.01
N SER A 138 -1.42 -0.26 -10.38
CA SER A 138 -1.50 -1.01 -11.64
C SER A 138 -1.29 -0.15 -12.90
N LEU A 139 -1.88 1.05 -12.96
CA LEU A 139 -1.69 1.95 -14.11
C LEU A 139 -0.24 2.42 -14.24
N THR A 140 0.43 2.70 -13.13
CA THR A 140 1.85 3.09 -13.12
C THR A 140 2.73 1.93 -13.56
N ILE A 141 2.42 0.69 -13.13
CA ILE A 141 3.15 -0.51 -13.56
C ILE A 141 3.04 -0.67 -15.07
N MET A 142 1.83 -0.60 -15.62
CA MET A 142 1.60 -0.73 -17.07
C MET A 142 2.30 0.39 -17.86
N ALA A 143 2.18 1.63 -17.42
CA ALA A 143 2.83 2.77 -18.07
C ALA A 143 4.36 2.63 -18.07
N ASN A 144 4.94 2.18 -16.95
CA ASN A 144 6.37 1.92 -16.87
C ASN A 144 6.80 0.76 -17.78
N ALA A 145 6.04 -0.33 -17.84
CA ALA A 145 6.33 -1.45 -18.73
C ALA A 145 6.33 -1.02 -20.21
N LEU A 146 5.38 -0.17 -20.64
CA LEU A 146 5.37 0.41 -21.98
C LEU A 146 6.60 1.29 -22.23
N ARG A 147 6.94 2.16 -21.28
CA ARG A 147 8.12 3.02 -21.36
C ARG A 147 9.40 2.20 -21.53
N VAL A 148 9.56 1.12 -20.77
CA VAL A 148 10.73 0.22 -20.90
C VAL A 148 10.70 -0.52 -22.23
N GLY A 149 9.52 -0.96 -22.69
CA GLY A 149 9.36 -1.56 -24.02
C GLY A 149 9.79 -0.64 -25.16
N ASP A 150 9.44 0.64 -25.11
CA ASP A 150 9.88 1.63 -26.10
C ASP A 150 11.39 1.88 -26.02
N TYR A 151 11.95 1.93 -24.81
CA TYR A 151 13.41 2.00 -24.65
C TYR A 151 14.12 0.79 -25.29
N LEU A 152 13.62 -0.43 -25.07
CA LEU A 152 14.20 -1.64 -25.64
C LEU A 152 14.21 -1.63 -27.17
N LYS A 153 13.15 -1.14 -27.82
CA LYS A 153 13.13 -0.97 -29.30
C LYS A 153 14.27 -0.09 -29.84
N THR A 154 14.83 0.79 -29.02
CA THR A 154 15.98 1.63 -29.42
C THR A 154 17.31 0.90 -29.28
N LYS A 155 17.32 -0.28 -28.66
CA LYS A 155 18.54 -1.08 -28.40
C LYS A 155 18.69 -2.26 -29.34
N PHE A 156 17.59 -2.69 -29.91
CA PHE A 156 17.50 -3.83 -30.84
C PHE A 156 16.77 -3.41 -32.13
#